data_93e46c211215e9188b3e80ff755b1118
#
_entry.id   93e46c211215e9188b3e80ff755b1118
#
_cell.length_a   1.000
_cell.length_b   1.000
_cell.length_c   1.000
_cell.angle_alpha   90.00
_cell.angle_beta   90.00
_cell.angle_gamma   90.00
#
_symmetry.space_group_name_H-M   'P 1'
#
loop_
_entity.id
_entity.type
_entity.pdbx_description
1 polymer ?
#
loop_
_entity_poly.entity_id
_entity_poly.type
_entity_poly.pdbx_seq_one_letter_code
_entity_poly.pdbx_strand_id
1 'polypeptide(L)'
;FDRKSHVLYSKPCKKEILAKIALHYPEAERETVWEKVQRQYAVYLSDWRTDLGGKKNFHNGVGGTYDCIAIMSYYVVCKAVTSFREIEEMEENLILPTFRKLKFVDCNKPFWRKLMYKAFVRAKSGCDKWHDYEMAVAPYETDKPIYYEFTACPAAEFAIKHGLTDIMSALCNV
;
A
#
# COMPACT_ATOMS: atom_id res chain seq x y z
N PHE A 1 6.32 12.03 7.44
CA PHE A 1 6.19 11.51 8.80
C PHE A 1 5.95 12.63 9.77
N ASP A 2 4.74 12.76 10.25
CA ASP A 2 4.47 13.64 11.38
C ASP A 2 4.67 12.83 12.67
N ARG A 3 5.81 13.02 13.33
CA ARG A 3 6.13 12.34 14.57
C ARG A 3 5.18 12.70 15.72
N LYS A 4 4.55 13.86 15.66
CA LYS A 4 3.64 14.35 16.72
C LYS A 4 2.27 13.67 16.61
N SER A 5 1.78 13.48 15.41
CA SER A 5 0.48 12.85 15.15
C SER A 5 0.54 11.33 15.01
N HIS A 6 1.73 10.73 15.14
CA HIS A 6 1.97 9.30 14.86
C HIS A 6 1.53 8.85 13.45
N VAL A 7 1.44 9.77 12.52
CA VAL A 7 1.09 9.51 11.14
C VAL A 7 2.25 8.81 10.45
N LEU A 8 1.99 7.65 9.86
CA LEU A 8 2.99 6.81 9.23
C LEU A 8 2.86 6.78 7.70
N TYR A 9 1.72 7.21 7.14
CA TYR A 9 1.53 7.31 5.71
C TYR A 9 2.40 8.41 5.07
N SER A 10 2.66 8.28 3.78
CA SER A 10 3.54 9.16 3.05
C SER A 10 2.90 10.53 2.75
N LYS A 11 3.77 11.54 2.52
CA LYS A 11 3.28 12.85 2.05
C LYS A 11 2.55 12.79 0.70
N PRO A 12 3.00 12.00 -0.29
CA PRO A 12 2.22 11.78 -1.50
C PRO A 12 0.82 11.23 -1.22
N CYS A 13 0.69 10.20 -0.40
CA CYS A 13 -0.61 9.63 -0.03
C CYS A 13 -1.54 10.69 0.59
N LYS A 14 -1.05 11.48 1.55
CA LYS A 14 -1.81 12.60 2.10
C LYS A 14 -2.30 13.55 1.02
N LYS A 15 -1.42 13.90 0.07
CA LYS A 15 -1.76 14.82 -1.03
C LYS A 15 -2.87 14.25 -1.90
N GLU A 16 -2.80 12.97 -2.25
CA GLU A 16 -3.84 12.29 -3.05
C GLU A 16 -5.19 12.29 -2.32
N ILE A 17 -5.22 11.91 -1.05
CA ILE A 17 -6.45 11.92 -0.25
C ILE A 17 -7.06 13.32 -0.20
N LEU A 18 -6.26 14.35 0.09
CA LEU A 18 -6.75 15.73 0.15
C LEU A 18 -7.25 16.24 -1.21
N ALA A 19 -6.62 15.81 -2.31
CA ALA A 19 -7.09 16.14 -3.66
C ALA A 19 -8.46 15.51 -3.95
N LYS A 20 -8.69 14.26 -3.56
CA LYS A 20 -9.99 13.60 -3.72
C LYS A 20 -11.07 14.21 -2.81
N ILE A 21 -10.74 14.58 -1.58
CA ILE A 21 -11.65 15.35 -0.70
C ILE A 21 -12.03 16.68 -1.35
N ALA A 22 -11.04 17.39 -1.93
CA ALA A 22 -11.30 18.66 -2.60
C ALA A 22 -12.15 18.52 -3.87
N LEU A 23 -12.12 17.36 -4.52
CA LEU A 23 -12.95 17.04 -5.68
C LEU A 23 -14.43 16.86 -5.31
N HIS A 24 -14.71 16.20 -4.19
CA HIS A 24 -16.05 15.76 -3.81
C HIS A 24 -16.76 16.66 -2.81
N TYR A 25 -16.02 17.49 -2.06
CA TYR A 25 -16.59 18.27 -0.97
C TYR A 25 -16.34 19.77 -1.13
N PRO A 26 -17.34 20.62 -0.83
CA PRO A 26 -17.15 22.07 -0.81
C PRO A 26 -16.11 22.47 0.26
N GLU A 27 -15.48 23.60 0.06
CA GLU A 27 -14.35 24.06 0.88
C GLU A 27 -14.66 24.05 2.38
N ALA A 28 -15.86 24.49 2.75
CA ALA A 28 -16.31 24.54 4.15
C ALA A 28 -16.37 23.18 4.85
N GLU A 29 -16.46 22.08 4.11
CA GLU A 29 -16.58 20.72 4.66
C GLU A 29 -15.27 19.95 4.67
N ARG A 30 -14.29 20.36 3.87
CA ARG A 30 -13.05 19.59 3.62
C ARG A 30 -12.27 19.25 4.88
N GLU A 31 -12.13 20.22 5.78
CA GLU A 31 -11.42 20.01 7.05
C GLU A 31 -12.14 18.96 7.93
N THR A 32 -13.45 19.10 8.03
CA THR A 32 -14.27 18.13 8.81
C THR A 32 -14.19 16.72 8.24
N VAL A 33 -14.19 16.58 6.91
CA VAL A 33 -14.03 15.27 6.25
C VAL A 33 -12.62 14.73 6.49
N TRP A 34 -11.60 15.57 6.35
CA TRP A 34 -10.22 15.17 6.63
C TRP A 34 -10.02 14.71 8.08
N GLU A 35 -10.59 15.39 9.06
CA GLU A 35 -10.56 14.97 10.45
C GLU A 35 -11.23 13.60 10.67
N LYS A 36 -12.35 13.33 9.96
CA LYS A 36 -13.01 12.01 10.02
C LYS A 36 -12.08 10.92 9.45
N VAL A 37 -11.41 11.18 8.33
CA VAL A 37 -10.43 10.27 7.73
C VAL A 37 -9.28 9.99 8.71
N GLN A 38 -8.75 11.02 9.35
CA GLN A 38 -7.66 10.85 10.33
C GLN A 38 -8.10 10.05 11.57
N ARG A 39 -9.33 10.26 12.06
CA ARG A 39 -9.89 9.46 13.16
C ARG A 39 -10.04 7.99 12.76
N GLN A 40 -10.57 7.73 11.58
CA GLN A 40 -10.70 6.37 11.07
C GLN A 40 -9.32 5.70 10.88
N TYR A 41 -8.35 6.46 10.36
CA TYR A 41 -6.97 5.98 10.24
C TYR A 41 -6.36 5.62 11.59
N ALA A 42 -6.58 6.42 12.63
CA ALA A 42 -6.08 6.13 13.96
C ALA A 42 -6.66 4.83 14.54
N VAL A 43 -7.95 4.57 14.31
CA VAL A 43 -8.61 3.30 14.67
C VAL A 43 -7.98 2.14 13.93
N TYR A 44 -7.91 2.21 12.61
CA TYR A 44 -7.33 1.16 11.77
C TYR A 44 -5.85 0.90 12.06
N LEU A 45 -5.08 1.95 12.33
CA LEU A 45 -3.68 1.81 12.72
C LEU A 45 -3.52 1.11 14.07
N SER A 46 -4.42 1.36 15.01
CA SER A 46 -4.44 0.68 16.30
C SER A 46 -4.72 -0.82 16.13
N ASP A 47 -5.73 -1.15 15.35
CA ASP A 47 -6.11 -2.54 15.07
C ASP A 47 -4.99 -3.26 14.32
N TRP A 48 -4.43 -2.64 13.30
CA TRP A 48 -3.28 -3.16 12.57
C TRP A 48 -2.09 -3.48 13.48
N ARG A 49 -1.74 -2.57 14.38
CA ARG A 49 -0.63 -2.77 15.32
C ARG A 49 -0.90 -3.88 16.31
N THR A 50 -2.13 -4.07 16.72
CA THR A 50 -2.53 -5.15 17.62
C THR A 50 -2.41 -6.50 16.92
N ASP A 51 -2.93 -6.60 15.72
CA ASP A 51 -2.96 -7.84 14.95
C ASP A 51 -1.54 -8.31 14.54
N LEU A 52 -0.64 -7.40 14.22
CA LEU A 52 0.74 -7.71 13.81
C LEU A 52 1.79 -7.62 14.92
N GLY A 53 1.39 -7.61 16.20
CA GLY A 53 2.32 -7.54 17.33
C GLY A 53 3.03 -6.19 17.47
N GLY A 54 2.50 -5.16 16.86
CA GLY A 54 2.94 -3.78 17.00
C GLY A 54 4.07 -3.35 16.06
N LYS A 55 4.60 -2.14 16.29
CA LYS A 55 5.56 -1.47 15.42
C LYS A 55 6.84 -2.27 15.13
N LYS A 56 7.24 -3.17 16.02
CA LYS A 56 8.46 -3.98 15.85
C LYS A 56 8.33 -5.01 14.72
N ASN A 57 7.12 -5.49 14.47
CA ASN A 57 6.85 -6.50 13.46
C ASN A 57 6.47 -5.87 12.11
N PHE A 58 6.48 -4.53 12.06
CA PHE A 58 6.10 -3.82 10.86
C PHE A 58 7.32 -3.56 10.00
N HIS A 59 7.36 -4.13 8.83
CA HIS A 59 8.41 -3.91 7.85
C HIS A 59 8.19 -2.56 7.14
N ASN A 60 8.97 -1.54 7.51
CA ASN A 60 8.92 -0.21 6.89
C ASN A 60 9.27 -0.19 5.39
N GLY A 61 9.67 -1.31 4.84
CA GLY A 61 10.15 -1.40 3.47
C GLY A 61 9.23 -2.15 2.53
N VAL A 62 8.18 -2.79 3.03
CA VAL A 62 7.13 -3.33 2.16
C VAL A 62 6.19 -2.16 1.87
N GLY A 63 6.53 -1.46 0.78
CA GLY A 63 6.04 -0.16 0.46
C GLY A 63 4.55 0.00 0.59
N GLY A 64 4.18 1.05 1.25
CA GLY A 64 2.85 1.55 1.14
C GLY A 64 1.81 0.93 2.07
N THR A 65 2.12 -0.02 2.96
CA THR A 65 1.07 -0.59 3.84
C THR A 65 0.37 0.48 4.67
N TYR A 66 1.10 1.45 5.18
CA TYR A 66 0.48 2.58 5.87
C TYR A 66 -0.31 3.47 4.92
N ASP A 67 0.12 3.60 3.68
CA ASP A 67 -0.61 4.31 2.65
C ASP A 67 -1.90 3.55 2.30
N CYS A 68 -1.87 2.22 2.17
CA CYS A 68 -3.07 1.38 2.00
C CYS A 68 -4.07 1.59 3.15
N ILE A 69 -3.61 1.57 4.42
CA ILE A 69 -4.50 1.83 5.58
C ILE A 69 -5.11 3.24 5.49
N ALA A 70 -4.34 4.23 5.06
CA ALA A 70 -4.86 5.60 4.90
C ALA A 70 -5.90 5.69 3.77
N ILE A 71 -5.68 5.01 2.64
CA ILE A 71 -6.65 4.93 1.53
C ILE A 71 -7.90 4.17 1.96
N MET A 72 -7.77 3.05 2.66
CA MET A 72 -8.91 2.33 3.24
C MET A 72 -9.73 3.23 4.16
N SER A 73 -9.05 4.06 4.97
CA SER A 73 -9.72 4.99 5.88
C SER A 73 -10.46 6.10 5.14
N TYR A 74 -9.86 6.64 4.07
CA TYR A 74 -10.52 7.57 3.18
C TYR A 74 -11.74 6.94 2.53
N TYR A 75 -11.60 5.73 1.98
CA TYR A 75 -12.70 5.02 1.32
C TYR A 75 -13.88 4.82 2.24
N VAL A 76 -13.67 4.34 3.48
CA VAL A 76 -14.77 4.13 4.44
C VAL A 76 -15.51 5.41 4.75
N VAL A 77 -14.80 6.51 4.95
CA VAL A 77 -15.40 7.81 5.28
C VAL A 77 -16.12 8.43 4.08
N CYS A 78 -15.58 8.25 2.88
CA CYS A 78 -16.05 8.90 1.66
C CYS A 78 -16.75 7.92 0.69
N LYS A 79 -17.12 6.71 1.13
CA LYS A 79 -17.67 5.63 0.30
C LYS A 79 -18.86 6.06 -0.57
N ALA A 80 -19.68 6.97 -0.08
CA ALA A 80 -20.86 7.44 -0.81
C ALA A 80 -20.54 8.25 -2.09
N VAL A 81 -19.34 8.80 -2.18
CA VAL A 81 -18.91 9.68 -3.28
C VAL A 81 -17.65 9.18 -4.01
N THR A 82 -16.97 8.19 -3.46
CA THR A 82 -15.72 7.66 -4.01
C THR A 82 -16.00 6.47 -4.91
N SER A 83 -15.54 6.54 -6.15
CA SER A 83 -15.59 5.42 -7.08
C SER A 83 -14.40 4.48 -6.90
N PHE A 84 -14.57 3.24 -7.33
CA PHE A 84 -13.51 2.25 -7.37
C PHE A 84 -12.31 2.72 -8.21
N ARG A 85 -12.58 3.34 -9.36
CA ARG A 85 -11.55 3.88 -10.26
C ARG A 85 -10.71 4.95 -9.59
N GLU A 86 -11.27 5.74 -8.70
CA GLU A 86 -10.51 6.75 -7.95
C GLU A 86 -9.52 6.15 -6.97
N ILE A 87 -9.84 5.00 -6.39
CA ILE A 87 -8.89 4.26 -5.53
C ILE A 87 -7.72 3.72 -6.38
N GLU A 88 -8.01 3.14 -7.55
CA GLU A 88 -6.95 2.72 -8.50
C GLU A 88 -6.04 3.90 -8.89
N GLU A 89 -6.62 5.04 -9.24
CA GLU A 89 -5.84 6.25 -9.59
C GLU A 89 -4.96 6.74 -8.45
N MET A 90 -5.44 6.67 -7.21
CA MET A 90 -4.64 7.03 -6.05
C MET A 90 -3.42 6.11 -5.91
N GLU A 91 -3.61 4.80 -6.03
CA GLU A 91 -2.51 3.83 -5.99
C GLU A 91 -1.55 4.00 -7.16
N GLU A 92 -2.05 4.16 -8.38
CA GLU A 92 -1.24 4.46 -9.57
C GLU A 92 -0.35 5.69 -9.33
N ASN A 93 -0.91 6.77 -8.79
CA ASN A 93 -0.17 8.00 -8.51
C ASN A 93 0.91 7.83 -7.44
N LEU A 94 0.76 6.89 -6.52
CA LEU A 94 1.76 6.58 -5.51
C LEU A 94 2.89 5.70 -6.04
N ILE A 95 2.57 4.74 -6.90
CA ILE A 95 3.49 3.71 -7.39
C ILE A 95 4.26 4.17 -8.63
N LEU A 96 3.57 4.75 -9.62
CA LEU A 96 4.16 5.15 -10.90
C LEU A 96 5.39 6.05 -10.81
N PRO A 97 5.51 7.02 -9.89
CA PRO A 97 6.72 7.82 -9.77
C PRO A 97 7.98 7.00 -9.46
N THR A 98 7.82 5.88 -8.74
CA THR A 98 8.91 4.95 -8.44
C THR A 98 9.30 4.17 -9.70
N PHE A 99 8.34 3.63 -10.42
CA PHE A 99 8.59 2.91 -11.67
C PHE A 99 9.17 3.81 -12.77
N ARG A 100 8.74 5.07 -12.86
CA ARG A 100 9.33 6.04 -13.80
C ARG A 100 10.84 6.28 -13.57
N LYS A 101 11.30 6.17 -12.33
CA LYS A 101 12.74 6.24 -12.02
C LYS A 101 13.49 4.99 -12.47
N LEU A 102 12.80 3.88 -12.66
CA LEU A 102 13.35 2.60 -13.09
C LEU A 102 13.22 2.37 -14.61
N LYS A 103 12.86 3.39 -15.40
CA LYS A 103 12.66 3.30 -16.86
C LYS A 103 13.88 2.78 -17.65
N PHE A 104 15.08 2.79 -17.04
CA PHE A 104 16.29 2.24 -17.62
C PHE A 104 16.46 0.72 -17.37
N VAL A 105 15.60 0.15 -16.50
CA VAL A 105 15.60 -1.29 -16.19
C VAL A 105 14.82 -2.01 -17.29
N ASP A 106 15.54 -2.74 -18.12
CA ASP A 106 14.95 -3.56 -19.18
C ASP A 106 14.94 -5.02 -18.76
N CYS A 107 13.83 -5.45 -18.16
CA CYS A 107 13.66 -6.83 -17.68
C CYS A 107 13.68 -7.88 -18.79
N ASN A 108 13.67 -7.51 -20.07
CA ASN A 108 13.92 -8.43 -21.17
C ASN A 108 15.40 -8.82 -21.27
N LYS A 109 16.30 -8.06 -20.68
CA LYS A 109 17.73 -8.38 -20.66
C LYS A 109 18.09 -9.27 -19.48
N PRO A 110 18.87 -10.35 -19.68
CA PRO A 110 19.23 -11.31 -18.62
C PRO A 110 19.88 -10.66 -17.40
N PHE A 111 20.73 -9.62 -17.62
CA PHE A 111 21.36 -8.88 -16.54
C PHE A 111 20.33 -8.23 -15.58
N TRP A 112 19.35 -7.52 -16.14
CA TRP A 112 18.32 -6.84 -15.35
C TRP A 112 17.38 -7.83 -14.68
N ARG A 113 17.02 -8.92 -15.38
CA ARG A 113 16.21 -10.01 -14.77
C ARG A 113 16.93 -10.60 -13.56
N LYS A 114 18.22 -10.93 -13.68
CA LYS A 114 19.00 -11.47 -12.57
C LYS A 114 19.10 -10.50 -11.40
N LEU A 115 19.21 -9.20 -11.68
CA LEU A 115 19.22 -8.16 -10.64
C LEU A 115 17.87 -8.07 -9.93
N MET A 116 16.78 -8.05 -10.68
CA MET A 116 15.43 -8.02 -10.14
C MET A 116 15.12 -9.29 -9.33
N TYR A 117 15.51 -10.46 -9.83
CA TYR A 117 15.38 -11.72 -9.08
C TYR A 117 16.07 -11.62 -7.70
N LYS A 118 17.30 -11.11 -7.64
CA LYS A 118 18.00 -10.90 -6.37
C LYS A 118 17.25 -9.94 -5.45
N ALA A 119 16.61 -8.92 -6.00
CA ALA A 119 15.78 -8.00 -5.23
C ALA A 119 14.57 -8.71 -4.62
N PHE A 120 13.87 -9.57 -5.37
CA PHE A 120 12.75 -10.38 -4.86
C PHE A 120 13.18 -11.41 -3.80
N VAL A 121 14.31 -12.09 -4.01
CA VAL A 121 14.87 -13.01 -2.99
C VAL A 121 15.20 -12.24 -1.69
N ARG A 122 15.74 -11.03 -1.82
CA ARG A 122 16.00 -10.19 -0.65
C ARG A 122 14.71 -9.71 0.03
N ALA A 123 13.69 -9.36 -0.75
CA ALA A 123 12.38 -9.01 -0.22
C ALA A 123 11.76 -10.19 0.54
N LYS A 124 11.79 -11.39 -0.04
CA LYS A 124 11.36 -12.63 0.65
C LYS A 124 12.07 -12.82 1.98
N SER A 125 13.39 -12.71 1.99
CA SER A 125 14.17 -12.82 3.24
C SER A 125 13.76 -11.75 4.28
N GLY A 126 13.33 -10.58 3.84
CA GLY A 126 12.73 -9.56 4.69
C GLY A 126 11.40 -10.01 5.28
N CYS A 127 10.50 -10.53 4.44
CA CYS A 127 9.20 -11.06 4.87
C CYS A 127 9.39 -12.19 5.89
N ASP A 128 10.26 -13.16 5.60
CA ASP A 128 10.57 -14.28 6.51
C ASP A 128 11.08 -13.78 7.87
N LYS A 129 11.87 -12.71 7.89
CA LYS A 129 12.42 -12.11 9.12
C LYS A 129 11.38 -11.40 9.97
N TRP A 130 10.42 -10.72 9.33
CA TRP A 130 9.46 -9.86 10.02
C TRP A 130 8.13 -10.55 10.30
N HIS A 131 7.90 -11.73 9.66
CA HIS A 131 6.69 -12.55 9.84
C HIS A 131 5.39 -11.78 9.58
N ASP A 132 5.41 -10.81 8.65
CA ASP A 132 4.25 -10.01 8.29
C ASP A 132 3.65 -10.45 6.95
N TYR A 133 4.48 -10.60 5.92
CA TYR A 133 4.09 -11.13 4.63
C TYR A 133 4.73 -12.49 4.41
N GLU A 134 4.01 -13.41 3.79
CA GLU A 134 4.62 -14.62 3.26
C GLU A 134 4.80 -14.47 1.75
N MET A 135 5.98 -14.78 1.26
CA MET A 135 6.33 -14.61 -0.15
C MET A 135 7.03 -15.85 -0.67
N ALA A 136 6.52 -16.40 -1.77
CA ALA A 136 7.21 -17.41 -2.57
C ALA A 136 7.91 -16.75 -3.76
N VAL A 137 9.13 -17.19 -4.07
CA VAL A 137 9.89 -16.76 -5.25
C VAL A 137 10.38 -18.03 -5.94
N ALA A 138 9.97 -18.23 -7.19
CA ALA A 138 10.40 -19.40 -7.98
C ALA A 138 11.90 -19.34 -8.27
N PRO A 139 12.58 -20.47 -8.47
CA PRO A 139 13.99 -20.48 -8.89
C PRO A 139 14.21 -19.66 -10.17
N TYR A 140 15.37 -19.00 -10.24
CA TYR A 140 15.74 -18.22 -11.42
C TYR A 140 16.01 -19.12 -12.61
N GLU A 141 15.33 -18.86 -13.71
CA GLU A 141 15.59 -19.46 -15.01
C GLU A 141 15.86 -18.35 -16.05
N THR A 142 16.93 -18.49 -16.83
CA THR A 142 17.40 -17.42 -17.73
C THR A 142 16.36 -17.06 -18.79
N ASP A 143 15.61 -18.05 -19.26
CA ASP A 143 14.66 -17.91 -20.38
C ASP A 143 13.20 -17.72 -19.94
N LYS A 144 12.95 -17.71 -18.63
CA LYS A 144 11.61 -17.52 -18.09
C LYS A 144 11.45 -16.19 -17.38
N PRO A 145 10.21 -15.67 -17.31
CA PRO A 145 9.90 -14.54 -16.45
C PRO A 145 10.22 -14.86 -14.99
N ILE A 146 10.52 -13.81 -14.20
CA ILE A 146 10.61 -13.96 -12.75
C ILE A 146 9.19 -14.15 -12.22
N TYR A 147 9.00 -15.25 -11.49
CA TYR A 147 7.73 -15.51 -10.82
C TYR A 147 7.89 -15.35 -9.31
N TYR A 148 6.98 -14.60 -8.73
CA TYR A 148 6.82 -14.49 -7.28
C TYR A 148 5.34 -14.31 -6.94
N GLU A 149 4.98 -14.69 -5.73
CA GLU A 149 3.63 -14.52 -5.21
C GLU A 149 3.67 -14.24 -3.71
N PHE A 150 2.70 -13.52 -3.22
CA PHE A 150 2.42 -13.43 -1.79
C PHE A 150 1.43 -14.54 -1.42
N THR A 151 1.86 -15.43 -0.53
CA THR A 151 1.03 -16.54 -0.01
C THR A 151 0.25 -16.14 1.23
N ALA A 152 0.72 -15.10 1.95
CA ALA A 152 -0.05 -14.39 2.96
C ALA A 152 0.19 -12.88 2.81
N CYS A 153 -0.89 -12.13 2.90
CA CYS A 153 -0.88 -10.68 2.78
C CYS A 153 -1.67 -10.05 3.93
N PRO A 154 -0.99 -9.52 4.95
CA PRO A 154 -1.66 -8.89 6.10
C PRO A 154 -2.60 -7.75 5.72
N ALA A 155 -2.31 -7.01 4.64
CA ALA A 155 -3.21 -5.97 4.16
C ALA A 155 -4.53 -6.54 3.63
N ALA A 156 -4.50 -7.70 2.95
CA ALA A 156 -5.70 -8.38 2.50
C ALA A 156 -6.49 -8.95 3.69
N GLU A 157 -5.83 -9.58 4.64
CA GLU A 157 -6.47 -10.08 5.86
C GLU A 157 -7.13 -8.96 6.66
N PHE A 158 -6.44 -7.84 6.80
CA PHE A 158 -6.98 -6.64 7.43
C PHE A 158 -8.23 -6.12 6.69
N ALA A 159 -8.17 -6.03 5.37
CA ALA A 159 -9.31 -5.61 4.56
C ALA A 159 -10.50 -6.56 4.70
N ILE A 160 -10.27 -7.87 4.69
CA ILE A 160 -11.31 -8.89 4.93
C ILE A 160 -11.96 -8.70 6.31
N LYS A 161 -11.15 -8.56 7.36
CA LYS A 161 -11.60 -8.35 8.73
C LYS A 161 -12.49 -7.11 8.88
N HIS A 162 -12.18 -6.05 8.14
CA HIS A 162 -12.91 -4.78 8.19
C HIS A 162 -13.98 -4.63 7.11
N GLY A 163 -14.29 -5.69 6.34
CA GLY A 163 -15.32 -5.68 5.31
C GLY A 163 -15.00 -4.80 4.11
N LEU A 164 -13.70 -4.69 3.77
CA LEU A 164 -13.16 -3.84 2.69
C LEU A 164 -12.67 -4.66 1.48
N THR A 165 -13.20 -5.85 1.29
CA THR A 165 -12.81 -6.74 0.19
C THR A 165 -13.11 -6.17 -1.18
N ASP A 166 -14.11 -5.28 -1.26
CA ASP A 166 -14.52 -4.62 -2.49
C ASP A 166 -13.43 -3.73 -3.11
N ILE A 167 -12.54 -3.14 -2.29
CA ILE A 167 -11.46 -2.28 -2.79
C ILE A 167 -10.11 -2.99 -2.93
N MET A 168 -10.01 -4.25 -2.53
CA MET A 168 -8.72 -4.96 -2.57
C MET A 168 -8.17 -5.11 -3.98
N SER A 169 -9.02 -5.32 -4.98
CA SER A 169 -8.57 -5.39 -6.37
C SER A 169 -7.97 -4.06 -6.83
N ALA A 170 -8.53 -2.92 -6.41
CA ALA A 170 -7.97 -1.61 -6.71
C ALA A 170 -6.61 -1.37 -6.02
N LEU A 171 -6.44 -1.87 -4.80
CA LEU A 171 -5.20 -1.74 -4.04
C LEU A 171 -4.08 -2.71 -4.49
N CYS A 172 -4.42 -3.79 -5.20
CA CYS A 172 -3.49 -4.86 -5.54
C CYS A 172 -3.19 -4.99 -7.04
N ASN A 173 -3.96 -4.34 -7.92
CA ASN A 173 -3.84 -4.49 -9.38
C ASN A 173 -2.97 -3.42 -10.05
N VAL A 174 -2.21 -2.65 -9.31
CA VAL A 174 -1.35 -1.57 -9.83
C VAL A 174 0.09 -2.03 -10.02
#